data_6f71251f19dc66dbe7cfbe951dcab189
#
_entry.id   6f71251f19dc66dbe7cfbe951dcab189
#
_cell.length_a   1.000
_cell.length_b   1.000
_cell.length_c   1.000
_cell.angle_alpha   90.00
_cell.angle_beta   90.00
_cell.angle_gamma   90.00
#
_symmetry.space_group_name_H-M   'P 1'
#
loop_
_entity.id
_entity.type
_entity.pdbx_description
1 polymer ?
#
loop_
_entity_poly.entity_id
_entity_poly.type
_entity_poly.pdbx_seq_one_letter_code
_entity_poly.pdbx_strand_id
1 'polypeptide(L)'
;MQIFDSNNTLISIYQRAISLSISKEFAEHQHGKVNTVHSQGSEQENRRRELLSVEIKVQQEKIVTAHGEEHFKNQVMALFYSEVRHKINEQFDNKTNLYSNVLCIEDAAPTILELLYLRATSINKIKPLAVSLSWLSRDLVSLVNKPQYRKRADVQVNDAKLALSYIGLDNLKLVMPTFILKHWLPSNTTPYGLMKRKLWNDSLSIALAAQALAQDKGVDCYSTFTAGMLSNIGQLAITRCFLATYNDMYKAKLREAYEAKDKRLYNILTKVDNSPELLLEQLILRSSQLSADLIELMNFDRLPITEVLFDLAYSDNIKKMSPIAQLVAKAKAYVNYRNLSKENLLTDEEIIILFKSVNLTKAEFLLLKKSDIDHLKLKFN
;
A
#
# COMPACT_ATOMS: atom_id res chain seq x y z
N MET A 1 -12.25 -29.43 -10.58
CA MET A 1 -13.23 -28.34 -10.51
C MET A 1 -13.06 -27.51 -9.21
N GLN A 2 -13.09 -28.11 -8.01
CA GLN A 2 -12.94 -27.35 -6.74
C GLN A 2 -11.61 -26.58 -6.54
N ILE A 3 -10.49 -27.02 -7.12
CA ILE A 3 -9.18 -26.33 -6.99
C ILE A 3 -9.13 -25.04 -7.84
N PHE A 4 -9.74 -25.04 -9.03
CA PHE A 4 -9.82 -23.85 -9.88
C PHE A 4 -10.73 -22.77 -9.27
N ASP A 5 -11.85 -23.15 -8.67
CA ASP A 5 -12.76 -22.21 -7.97
C ASP A 5 -12.08 -21.58 -6.74
N SER A 6 -11.31 -22.37 -5.98
CA SER A 6 -10.57 -21.85 -4.81
C SER A 6 -9.50 -20.82 -5.17
N ASN A 7 -8.78 -21.00 -6.27
CA ASN A 7 -7.78 -20.02 -6.74
C ASN A 7 -8.44 -18.72 -7.21
N ASN A 8 -9.53 -18.80 -7.95
CA ASN A 8 -10.28 -17.61 -8.38
C ASN A 8 -10.85 -16.84 -7.17
N THR A 9 -11.34 -17.54 -6.15
CA THR A 9 -11.84 -16.95 -4.92
C THR A 9 -10.70 -16.23 -4.16
N LEU A 10 -9.52 -16.84 -4.04
CA LEU A 10 -8.36 -16.20 -3.40
C LEU A 10 -7.93 -14.93 -4.13
N ILE A 11 -7.84 -14.96 -5.46
CA ILE A 11 -7.53 -13.78 -6.27
C ILE A 11 -8.55 -12.67 -5.99
N SER A 12 -9.84 -13.00 -5.97
CA SER A 12 -10.91 -12.04 -5.65
C SER A 12 -10.78 -11.44 -4.25
N ILE A 13 -10.42 -12.24 -3.23
CA ILE A 13 -10.18 -11.74 -1.87
C ILE A 13 -9.02 -10.76 -1.84
N TYR A 14 -7.88 -11.09 -2.48
CA TYR A 14 -6.73 -10.19 -2.55
C TYR A 14 -7.02 -8.92 -3.34
N GLN A 15 -7.76 -9.02 -4.43
CA GLN A 15 -8.23 -7.85 -5.20
C GLN A 15 -9.06 -6.91 -4.33
N ARG A 16 -10.01 -7.43 -3.55
CA ARG A 16 -10.81 -6.63 -2.61
C ARG A 16 -9.97 -6.00 -1.50
N ALA A 17 -8.98 -6.71 -0.97
CA ALA A 17 -8.08 -6.16 0.05
C ALA A 17 -7.26 -4.98 -0.51
N ILE A 18 -6.74 -5.10 -1.73
CA ILE A 18 -6.00 -4.02 -2.40
C ILE A 18 -6.96 -2.87 -2.76
N SER A 19 -8.15 -3.16 -3.30
CA SER A 19 -9.18 -2.16 -3.61
C SER A 19 -9.57 -1.36 -2.36
N LEU A 20 -9.70 -2.03 -1.22
CA LEU A 20 -9.96 -1.38 0.07
C LEU A 20 -8.81 -0.46 0.50
N SER A 21 -7.58 -0.74 0.10
CA SER A 21 -6.44 0.16 0.34
C SER A 21 -6.50 1.42 -0.52
N ILE A 22 -7.11 1.36 -1.70
CA ILE A 22 -7.33 2.52 -2.58
C ILE A 22 -8.49 3.37 -2.05
N SER A 23 -9.72 2.83 -2.00
CA SER A 23 -10.87 3.47 -1.36
C SER A 23 -11.90 2.43 -0.92
N LYS A 24 -12.74 2.80 0.06
CA LYS A 24 -13.82 1.93 0.55
C LYS A 24 -14.92 1.78 -0.51
N GLU A 25 -15.33 2.87 -1.11
CA GLU A 25 -16.37 2.88 -2.14
C GLU A 25 -15.96 2.02 -3.33
N PHE A 26 -14.70 2.11 -3.75
CA PHE A 26 -14.16 1.29 -4.84
C PHE A 26 -14.19 -0.21 -4.51
N ALA A 27 -13.84 -0.59 -3.27
CA ALA A 27 -13.92 -1.98 -2.82
C ALA A 27 -15.36 -2.51 -2.76
N GLU A 28 -16.30 -1.68 -2.32
CA GLU A 28 -17.73 -2.01 -2.27
C GLU A 28 -18.30 -2.22 -3.67
N HIS A 29 -17.92 -1.38 -4.64
CA HIS A 29 -18.28 -1.55 -6.05
C HIS A 29 -17.76 -2.86 -6.63
N GLN A 30 -16.50 -3.22 -6.35
CA GLN A 30 -15.92 -4.48 -6.80
C GLN A 30 -16.63 -5.71 -6.20
N HIS A 31 -17.29 -5.56 -5.05
CA HIS A 31 -18.06 -6.63 -4.40
C HIS A 31 -19.55 -6.65 -4.80
N GLY A 32 -19.97 -5.77 -5.72
CA GLY A 32 -21.38 -5.68 -6.14
C GLY A 32 -22.32 -5.06 -5.08
N LYS A 33 -21.79 -4.46 -4.01
CA LYS A 33 -22.55 -3.64 -3.06
C LYS A 33 -22.75 -2.25 -3.67
N VAL A 34 -23.61 -2.14 -4.65
CA VAL A 34 -24.07 -0.85 -5.14
C VAL A 34 -24.97 -0.26 -4.06
N ASN A 35 -24.55 0.81 -3.42
CA ASN A 35 -25.48 1.70 -2.74
C ASN A 35 -26.35 2.34 -3.83
N THR A 36 -27.42 1.70 -4.20
CA THR A 36 -28.49 2.33 -4.93
C THR A 36 -29.07 3.39 -4.00
N VAL A 37 -28.50 4.57 -4.07
CA VAL A 37 -29.27 5.77 -3.71
C VAL A 37 -30.38 5.80 -4.76
N HIS A 38 -31.52 5.22 -4.40
CA HIS A 38 -32.75 5.46 -5.12
C HIS A 38 -32.96 6.98 -5.05
N SER A 39 -32.59 7.68 -6.12
CA SER A 39 -33.19 8.96 -6.38
C SER A 39 -34.69 8.66 -6.52
N GLN A 40 -35.45 8.89 -5.45
CA GLN A 40 -36.88 8.95 -5.55
C GLN A 40 -37.14 10.00 -6.63
N GLY A 41 -37.63 9.54 -7.78
CA GLY A 41 -38.03 10.43 -8.86
C GLY A 41 -38.93 11.50 -8.28
N SER A 42 -38.59 12.74 -8.51
CA SER A 42 -39.38 13.84 -8.01
C SER A 42 -40.80 13.71 -8.57
N GLU A 43 -41.83 14.08 -7.78
CA GLU A 43 -43.23 14.08 -8.22
C GLU A 43 -43.47 14.87 -9.53
N GLN A 44 -42.50 15.65 -9.97
CA GLN A 44 -42.48 16.36 -11.25
C GLN A 44 -42.31 15.48 -12.48
N GLU A 45 -41.73 14.28 -12.35
CA GLU A 45 -41.60 13.32 -13.50
C GLU A 45 -42.92 12.68 -13.92
N ASN A 46 -43.91 12.64 -13.07
CA ASN A 46 -45.24 12.06 -13.36
C ASN A 46 -46.20 12.99 -14.10
N ARG A 47 -45.83 14.24 -14.38
CA ARG A 47 -46.62 15.19 -15.19
C ARG A 47 -46.00 15.40 -16.57
N ARG A 48 -45.76 14.33 -17.32
CA ARG A 48 -45.32 14.43 -18.72
C ARG A 48 -46.53 14.81 -19.60
N ARG A 49 -46.57 16.06 -20.05
CA ARG A 49 -47.44 16.42 -21.19
C ARG A 49 -46.86 15.76 -22.47
N GLU A 50 -47.73 15.43 -23.43
CA GLU A 50 -47.25 15.01 -24.75
C GLU A 50 -46.37 16.10 -25.37
N LEU A 51 -45.12 15.70 -25.72
CA LEU A 51 -44.15 16.60 -26.33
C LEU A 51 -44.55 16.92 -27.77
N LEU A 52 -44.44 18.19 -28.15
CA LEU A 52 -44.66 18.63 -29.51
C LEU A 52 -43.58 18.03 -30.44
N SER A 53 -43.90 17.78 -31.70
CA SER A 53 -42.98 17.18 -32.70
C SER A 53 -41.66 17.92 -32.86
N VAL A 54 -41.63 19.24 -32.60
CA VAL A 54 -40.40 20.06 -32.56
C VAL A 54 -39.58 19.77 -31.31
N GLU A 55 -40.20 19.56 -30.15
CA GLU A 55 -39.54 19.22 -28.89
C GLU A 55 -38.93 17.84 -28.96
N ILE A 56 -39.57 16.89 -29.63
CA ILE A 56 -39.04 15.52 -29.89
C ILE A 56 -37.77 15.59 -30.75
N LYS A 57 -37.78 16.39 -31.84
CA LYS A 57 -36.60 16.58 -32.68
C LYS A 57 -35.43 17.20 -31.93
N VAL A 58 -35.66 18.24 -31.17
CA VAL A 58 -34.65 18.91 -30.33
C VAL A 58 -34.10 17.92 -29.26
N GLN A 59 -34.96 17.10 -28.69
CA GLN A 59 -34.54 16.07 -27.73
C GLN A 59 -33.70 14.97 -28.38
N GLN A 60 -34.10 14.52 -29.58
CA GLN A 60 -33.30 13.56 -30.36
C GLN A 60 -31.95 14.13 -30.78
N GLU A 61 -31.86 15.36 -31.24
CA GLU A 61 -30.60 16.02 -31.57
C GLU A 61 -29.69 16.17 -30.34
N LYS A 62 -30.25 16.49 -29.16
CA LYS A 62 -29.51 16.54 -27.91
C LYS A 62 -28.97 15.16 -27.51
N ILE A 63 -29.76 14.10 -27.67
CA ILE A 63 -29.35 12.72 -27.37
C ILE A 63 -28.20 12.31 -28.32
N VAL A 64 -28.33 12.55 -29.63
CA VAL A 64 -27.29 12.24 -30.61
C VAL A 64 -26.00 13.02 -30.34
N THR A 65 -26.12 14.29 -29.99
CA THR A 65 -24.96 15.13 -29.63
C THR A 65 -24.32 14.65 -28.35
N ALA A 66 -25.11 14.30 -27.32
CA ALA A 66 -24.62 13.77 -26.06
C ALA A 66 -23.88 12.42 -26.25
N HIS A 67 -24.44 11.51 -27.06
CA HIS A 67 -23.75 10.24 -27.40
C HIS A 67 -22.44 10.47 -28.15
N GLY A 68 -22.39 11.43 -29.07
CA GLY A 68 -21.17 11.80 -29.78
C GLY A 68 -20.09 12.38 -28.86
N GLU A 69 -20.48 13.19 -27.88
CA GLU A 69 -19.55 13.72 -26.88
C GLU A 69 -19.06 12.63 -25.91
N GLU A 70 -19.94 11.75 -25.48
CA GLU A 70 -19.59 10.65 -24.59
C GLU A 70 -18.63 9.65 -25.29
N HIS A 71 -18.91 9.31 -26.56
CA HIS A 71 -18.02 8.47 -27.35
C HIS A 71 -16.63 9.10 -27.50
N PHE A 72 -16.55 10.38 -27.84
CA PHE A 72 -15.29 11.10 -27.95
C PHE A 72 -14.56 11.16 -26.60
N LYS A 73 -15.27 11.42 -25.50
CA LYS A 73 -14.71 11.36 -24.14
C LYS A 73 -14.08 10.01 -23.85
N ASN A 74 -14.82 8.93 -24.14
CA ASN A 74 -14.34 7.57 -23.90
C ASN A 74 -13.10 7.22 -24.72
N GLN A 75 -13.03 7.68 -25.98
CA GLN A 75 -11.83 7.52 -26.82
C GLN A 75 -10.63 8.27 -26.25
N VAL A 76 -10.79 9.54 -25.86
CA VAL A 76 -9.72 10.35 -25.26
C VAL A 76 -9.21 9.70 -23.99
N MET A 77 -10.12 9.25 -23.11
CA MET A 77 -9.77 8.58 -21.88
C MET A 77 -9.03 7.27 -22.12
N ALA A 78 -9.49 6.45 -23.04
CA ALA A 78 -8.86 5.17 -23.39
C ALA A 78 -7.43 5.37 -23.90
N LEU A 79 -7.22 6.34 -24.78
CA LEU A 79 -5.89 6.72 -25.28
C LEU A 79 -4.99 7.22 -24.15
N PHE A 80 -5.48 8.14 -23.33
CA PHE A 80 -4.73 8.66 -22.21
C PHE A 80 -4.32 7.56 -21.21
N TYR A 81 -5.24 6.70 -20.81
CA TYR A 81 -4.93 5.58 -19.91
C TYR A 81 -3.96 4.56 -20.53
N SER A 82 -4.03 4.35 -21.84
CA SER A 82 -3.06 3.50 -22.55
C SER A 82 -1.65 4.09 -22.52
N GLU A 83 -1.51 5.40 -22.77
CA GLU A 83 -0.23 6.11 -22.68
C GLU A 83 0.31 6.09 -21.25
N VAL A 84 -0.53 6.34 -20.25
CA VAL A 84 -0.16 6.28 -18.82
C VAL A 84 0.31 4.88 -18.45
N ARG A 85 -0.42 3.82 -18.85
CA ARG A 85 -0.03 2.42 -18.61
C ARG A 85 1.33 2.11 -19.22
N HIS A 86 1.57 2.53 -20.46
CA HIS A 86 2.85 2.32 -21.12
C HIS A 86 3.99 2.99 -20.35
N LYS A 87 3.83 4.27 -20.00
CA LYS A 87 4.84 5.05 -19.28
C LYS A 87 5.14 4.47 -17.89
N ILE A 88 4.11 4.01 -17.18
CA ILE A 88 4.27 3.38 -15.87
C ILE A 88 5.03 2.05 -15.99
N ASN A 89 4.74 1.24 -17.00
CA ASN A 89 5.46 -0.01 -17.23
C ASN A 89 6.95 0.23 -17.51
N GLU A 90 7.30 1.22 -18.33
CA GLU A 90 8.70 1.63 -18.53
C GLU A 90 9.39 2.00 -17.20
N GLN A 91 8.69 2.73 -16.32
CA GLN A 91 9.24 3.10 -15.00
C GLN A 91 9.45 1.88 -14.10
N PHE A 92 8.54 0.91 -14.13
CA PHE A 92 8.65 -0.30 -13.30
C PHE A 92 9.76 -1.25 -13.78
N ASP A 93 10.07 -1.26 -15.07
CA ASP A 93 11.17 -2.05 -15.60
C ASP A 93 12.54 -1.48 -15.20
N ASN A 94 12.61 -0.20 -14.84
CA ASN A 94 13.80 0.44 -14.31
C ASN A 94 13.83 0.41 -12.78
N LYS A 95 14.18 -0.75 -12.20
CA LYS A 95 14.22 -0.99 -10.75
C LYS A 95 15.15 -0.04 -10.00
N THR A 96 16.30 0.30 -10.60
CA THR A 96 17.27 1.24 -10.02
C THR A 96 16.67 2.65 -9.91
N ASN A 97 15.90 3.08 -10.90
CA ASN A 97 15.19 4.36 -10.83
C ASN A 97 14.12 4.36 -9.73
N LEU A 98 13.37 3.25 -9.58
CA LEU A 98 12.40 3.09 -8.49
C LEU A 98 13.07 3.19 -7.12
N TYR A 99 14.21 2.53 -6.96
CA TYR A 99 14.99 2.54 -5.71
C TYR A 99 15.51 3.93 -5.38
N SER A 100 16.27 4.54 -6.31
CA SER A 100 17.04 5.76 -6.04
C SER A 100 16.18 7.04 -6.16
N ASN A 101 15.29 7.13 -7.14
CA ASN A 101 14.58 8.37 -7.45
C ASN A 101 13.12 8.37 -6.99
N VAL A 102 12.42 7.23 -7.11
CA VAL A 102 11.00 7.15 -6.69
C VAL A 102 10.89 6.98 -5.18
N LEU A 103 11.56 5.99 -4.60
CA LEU A 103 11.55 5.76 -3.15
C LEU A 103 12.58 6.60 -2.41
N CYS A 104 13.62 7.08 -3.09
CA CYS A 104 14.76 7.81 -2.50
C CYS A 104 15.40 7.01 -1.36
N ILE A 105 15.69 5.73 -1.62
CA ILE A 105 16.32 4.86 -0.62
C ILE A 105 17.80 5.23 -0.52
N GLU A 106 18.20 5.64 0.66
CA GLU A 106 19.59 5.98 1.00
C GLU A 106 20.27 4.73 1.59
N ASP A 107 21.45 4.36 1.12
CA ASP A 107 22.16 3.11 1.49
C ASP A 107 22.40 2.97 3.00
N ALA A 108 22.46 4.08 3.72
CA ALA A 108 22.59 4.07 5.17
C ALA A 108 21.37 3.41 5.86
N ALA A 109 20.17 3.46 5.27
CA ALA A 109 18.97 2.89 5.87
C ALA A 109 18.99 1.34 5.85
N PRO A 110 19.21 0.64 4.72
CA PRO A 110 19.43 -0.80 4.71
C PRO A 110 20.60 -1.24 5.60
N THR A 111 21.72 -0.50 5.57
CA THR A 111 22.88 -0.80 6.41
C THR A 111 22.55 -0.76 7.92
N ILE A 112 21.71 0.18 8.36
CA ILE A 112 21.24 0.21 9.76
C ILE A 112 20.42 -1.03 10.08
N LEU A 113 19.51 -1.47 9.18
CA LEU A 113 18.72 -2.69 9.38
C LEU A 113 19.63 -3.92 9.50
N GLU A 114 20.63 -4.04 8.64
CA GLU A 114 21.60 -5.12 8.66
C GLU A 114 22.40 -5.14 9.98
N LEU A 115 22.91 -3.99 10.42
CA LEU A 115 23.66 -3.87 11.66
C LEU A 115 22.82 -4.28 12.89
N LEU A 116 21.53 -3.94 12.94
CA LEU A 116 20.64 -4.28 14.05
C LEU A 116 20.36 -5.80 14.15
N TYR A 117 20.53 -6.54 13.08
CA TYR A 117 20.45 -8.00 13.07
C TYR A 117 21.68 -8.66 13.72
N LEU A 118 22.86 -8.04 13.60
CA LEU A 118 24.09 -8.62 14.08
C LEU A 118 24.13 -8.71 15.60
N ARG A 119 24.48 -9.88 16.16
CA ARG A 119 24.60 -10.10 17.61
C ARG A 119 25.64 -9.18 18.28
N ALA A 120 26.74 -8.89 17.58
CA ALA A 120 27.83 -8.03 18.05
C ALA A 120 27.65 -6.55 17.63
N THR A 121 26.41 -6.10 17.47
CA THR A 121 26.14 -4.69 17.16
C THR A 121 26.22 -3.83 18.41
N SER A 122 26.50 -2.55 18.22
CA SER A 122 26.47 -1.54 19.28
C SER A 122 25.86 -0.25 18.74
N ILE A 123 25.33 0.56 19.65
CA ILE A 123 24.78 1.88 19.29
C ILE A 123 25.85 2.73 18.59
N ASN A 124 27.13 2.59 18.98
CA ASN A 124 28.24 3.34 18.37
C ASN A 124 28.44 3.05 16.88
N LYS A 125 28.13 1.83 16.42
CA LYS A 125 28.19 1.47 15.00
C LYS A 125 27.01 2.08 14.20
N ILE A 126 25.87 2.23 14.83
CA ILE A 126 24.64 2.78 14.22
C ILE A 126 24.66 4.30 14.17
N LYS A 127 25.23 4.96 15.19
CA LYS A 127 25.26 6.43 15.33
C LYS A 127 25.66 7.19 14.06
N PRO A 128 26.81 6.90 13.41
CA PRO A 128 27.24 7.67 12.25
C PRO A 128 26.25 7.58 11.09
N LEU A 129 25.69 6.40 10.85
CA LEU A 129 24.71 6.17 9.80
C LEU A 129 23.36 6.86 10.12
N ALA A 130 22.90 6.77 11.34
CA ALA A 130 21.64 7.42 11.74
C ALA A 130 21.76 8.96 11.71
N VAL A 131 22.93 9.51 12.02
CA VAL A 131 23.18 10.97 11.96
C VAL A 131 23.33 11.46 10.51
N SER A 132 23.84 10.65 9.59
CA SER A 132 23.90 11.02 8.17
C SER A 132 22.51 11.17 7.55
N LEU A 133 21.48 10.49 8.09
CA LEU A 133 20.10 10.60 7.68
C LEU A 133 19.38 11.71 8.47
N SER A 134 19.31 12.92 7.91
CA SER A 134 18.74 14.09 8.60
C SER A 134 17.29 13.90 9.06
N TRP A 135 16.47 13.21 8.25
CA TRP A 135 15.09 12.88 8.57
C TRP A 135 15.01 11.90 9.76
N LEU A 136 15.90 10.91 9.81
CA LEU A 136 15.93 9.91 10.88
C LEU A 136 16.37 10.55 12.21
N SER A 137 17.37 11.42 12.16
CA SER A 137 17.82 12.20 13.33
C SER A 137 16.66 13.00 13.94
N ARG A 138 15.86 13.68 13.13
CA ARG A 138 14.67 14.43 13.61
C ARG A 138 13.62 13.52 14.21
N ASP A 139 13.33 12.39 13.57
CA ASP A 139 12.30 11.44 14.03
C ASP A 139 12.71 10.78 15.34
N LEU A 140 13.99 10.42 15.52
CA LEU A 140 14.53 9.88 16.78
C LEU A 140 14.42 10.89 17.94
N VAL A 141 14.83 12.14 17.71
CA VAL A 141 14.71 13.21 18.71
C VAL A 141 13.24 13.48 19.03
N SER A 142 12.37 13.51 18.02
CA SER A 142 10.94 13.66 18.22
C SER A 142 10.33 12.53 19.05
N LEU A 143 10.76 11.28 18.81
CA LEU A 143 10.27 10.11 19.53
C LEU A 143 10.54 10.22 21.06
N VAL A 144 11.80 10.47 21.42
CA VAL A 144 12.20 10.50 22.85
C VAL A 144 11.63 11.69 23.61
N ASN A 145 11.27 12.75 22.89
CA ASN A 145 10.64 13.93 23.46
C ASN A 145 9.12 13.84 23.60
N LYS A 146 8.48 12.76 23.15
CA LYS A 146 7.05 12.55 23.39
C LYS A 146 6.78 12.38 24.89
N PRO A 147 5.69 12.95 25.44
CA PRO A 147 5.38 12.91 26.87
C PRO A 147 5.43 11.49 27.48
N GLN A 148 4.97 10.49 26.72
CA GLN A 148 4.93 9.09 27.16
C GLN A 148 6.30 8.41 27.27
N TYR A 149 7.36 9.00 26.69
CA TYR A 149 8.72 8.42 26.67
C TYR A 149 9.74 9.28 27.43
N ARG A 150 9.39 10.49 27.85
CA ARG A 150 10.26 11.35 28.63
C ARG A 150 10.43 10.81 30.06
N LYS A 151 11.67 10.71 30.54
CA LYS A 151 11.95 10.40 31.95
C LYS A 151 11.66 11.58 32.88
N ARG A 152 11.87 12.82 32.40
CA ARG A 152 11.61 14.07 33.13
C ARG A 152 10.98 15.07 32.20
N ALA A 153 9.97 15.77 32.67
CA ALA A 153 9.21 16.73 31.87
C ALA A 153 10.03 17.97 31.45
N ASP A 154 11.01 18.32 32.24
CA ASP A 154 11.89 19.50 32.09
C ASP A 154 13.11 19.28 31.20
N VAL A 155 13.43 18.01 30.87
CA VAL A 155 14.58 17.67 30.04
C VAL A 155 14.16 17.37 28.61
N GLN A 156 14.71 18.13 27.67
CA GLN A 156 14.56 17.86 26.20
C GLN A 156 15.86 17.32 25.63
N VAL A 157 15.75 16.27 24.84
CA VAL A 157 16.85 15.72 24.06
C VAL A 157 16.88 16.42 22.70
N ASN A 158 18.00 17.10 22.39
CA ASN A 158 18.16 17.83 21.13
C ASN A 158 19.18 17.19 20.18
N ASP A 159 19.88 16.13 20.64
CA ASP A 159 20.90 15.43 19.88
C ASP A 159 20.46 14.00 19.55
N ALA A 160 20.57 13.64 18.27
CA ALA A 160 20.23 12.29 17.78
C ALA A 160 21.11 11.20 18.40
N LYS A 161 22.38 11.49 18.74
CA LYS A 161 23.28 10.53 19.39
C LYS A 161 22.79 10.18 20.81
N LEU A 162 22.32 11.20 21.54
CA LEU A 162 21.70 10.99 22.85
C LEU A 162 20.36 10.25 22.72
N ALA A 163 19.54 10.61 21.72
CA ALA A 163 18.28 9.93 21.46
C ALA A 163 18.47 8.43 21.19
N LEU A 164 19.43 8.04 20.34
CA LEU A 164 19.77 6.63 20.08
C LEU A 164 20.16 5.88 21.36
N SER A 165 21.01 6.51 22.21
CA SER A 165 21.44 5.91 23.47
C SER A 165 20.29 5.75 24.45
N TYR A 166 19.36 6.70 24.46
CA TYR A 166 18.16 6.67 25.30
C TYR A 166 17.17 5.59 24.87
N ILE A 167 16.97 5.41 23.54
CA ILE A 167 16.07 4.40 22.98
C ILE A 167 16.60 2.99 23.31
N GLY A 168 17.89 2.76 23.20
CA GLY A 168 18.52 1.46 23.41
C GLY A 168 18.31 0.48 22.25
N LEU A 169 19.17 -0.56 22.17
CA LEU A 169 19.19 -1.48 21.03
C LEU A 169 17.88 -2.24 20.81
N ASP A 170 17.24 -2.69 21.89
CA ASP A 170 16.02 -3.50 21.78
C ASP A 170 14.85 -2.70 21.19
N ASN A 171 14.69 -1.45 21.61
CA ASN A 171 13.69 -0.57 21.01
C ASN A 171 14.08 -0.17 19.57
N LEU A 172 15.39 0.03 19.29
CA LEU A 172 15.85 0.39 17.94
C LEU A 172 15.51 -0.70 16.90
N LYS A 173 15.49 -1.95 17.30
CA LYS A 173 15.04 -3.07 16.43
C LYS A 173 13.59 -2.94 15.95
N LEU A 174 12.75 -2.25 16.71
CA LEU A 174 11.37 -1.96 16.32
C LEU A 174 11.24 -0.58 15.67
N VAL A 175 11.94 0.41 16.21
CA VAL A 175 11.84 1.81 15.74
C VAL A 175 12.43 2.00 14.35
N MET A 176 13.61 1.41 14.07
CA MET A 176 14.30 1.64 12.79
C MET A 176 13.50 1.15 11.58
N PRO A 177 13.01 -0.11 11.51
CA PRO A 177 12.21 -0.54 10.37
C PRO A 177 10.95 0.31 10.18
N THR A 178 10.32 0.74 11.30
CA THR A 178 9.11 1.57 11.22
C THR A 178 9.40 2.98 10.70
N PHE A 179 10.46 3.63 11.15
CA PHE A 179 10.82 4.98 10.70
C PHE A 179 11.29 4.98 9.25
N ILE A 180 12.08 3.99 8.85
CA ILE A 180 12.56 3.81 7.49
C ILE A 180 11.36 3.66 6.52
N LEU A 181 10.43 2.74 6.80
CA LEU A 181 9.25 2.58 5.96
C LEU A 181 8.39 3.83 5.93
N LYS A 182 8.20 4.49 7.08
CA LYS A 182 7.43 5.74 7.18
C LYS A 182 8.02 6.84 6.30
N HIS A 183 9.34 6.93 6.21
CA HIS A 183 10.03 7.89 5.35
C HIS A 183 9.78 7.62 3.87
N TRP A 184 9.68 6.36 3.47
CA TRP A 184 9.41 5.96 2.08
C TRP A 184 7.94 6.06 1.67
N LEU A 185 7.00 6.30 2.62
CA LEU A 185 5.60 6.51 2.29
C LEU A 185 5.42 7.73 1.37
N PRO A 186 4.45 7.70 0.44
CA PRO A 186 4.15 8.86 -0.38
C PRO A 186 3.75 10.06 0.50
N SER A 187 4.24 11.25 0.14
CA SER A 187 3.89 12.49 0.86
C SER A 187 2.40 12.80 0.72
N ASN A 188 1.88 12.63 -0.49
CA ASN A 188 0.47 12.83 -0.85
C ASN A 188 -0.03 11.65 -1.68
N THR A 189 -1.27 11.23 -1.44
CA THR A 189 -1.95 10.17 -2.18
C THR A 189 -3.26 10.63 -2.82
N THR A 190 -3.44 11.94 -3.00
CA THR A 190 -4.62 12.48 -3.69
C THR A 190 -4.76 11.88 -5.09
N PRO A 191 -5.96 11.40 -5.51
CA PRO A 191 -7.25 11.55 -4.82
C PRO A 191 -7.55 10.50 -3.74
N TYR A 192 -6.70 9.51 -3.54
CA TYR A 192 -6.91 8.37 -2.62
C TYR A 192 -6.50 8.74 -1.19
N GLY A 193 -7.27 9.61 -0.53
CA GLY A 193 -6.90 10.23 0.75
C GLY A 193 -6.57 9.27 1.90
N LEU A 194 -7.13 8.07 1.91
CA LEU A 194 -6.90 7.06 2.96
C LEU A 194 -5.71 6.14 2.67
N MET A 195 -5.23 6.08 1.43
CA MET A 195 -4.27 5.09 0.97
C MET A 195 -2.96 5.12 1.75
N LYS A 196 -2.39 6.31 1.99
CA LYS A 196 -1.17 6.48 2.78
C LYS A 196 -1.31 5.88 4.18
N ARG A 197 -2.43 6.17 4.85
CA ARG A 197 -2.70 5.67 6.20
C ARG A 197 -2.89 4.15 6.20
N LYS A 198 -3.56 3.59 5.21
CA LYS A 198 -3.76 2.14 5.07
C LYS A 198 -2.46 1.42 4.78
N LEU A 199 -1.65 1.90 3.83
CA LEU A 199 -0.32 1.35 3.56
C LEU A 199 0.55 1.27 4.82
N TRP A 200 0.54 2.34 5.63
CA TRP A 200 1.24 2.36 6.91
C TRP A 200 0.68 1.35 7.91
N ASN A 201 -0.64 1.42 8.17
CA ASN A 201 -1.29 0.58 9.18
C ASN A 201 -1.16 -0.91 8.83
N ASP A 202 -1.36 -1.26 7.55
CA ASP A 202 -1.27 -2.65 7.11
C ASP A 202 0.16 -3.19 7.27
N SER A 203 1.17 -2.41 6.87
CA SER A 203 2.57 -2.81 7.05
C SER A 203 2.94 -3.00 8.52
N LEU A 204 2.53 -2.09 9.40
CA LEU A 204 2.76 -2.20 10.84
C LEU A 204 2.01 -3.39 11.45
N SER A 205 0.73 -3.57 11.11
CA SER A 205 -0.07 -4.68 11.61
C SER A 205 0.47 -6.04 11.14
N ILE A 206 0.94 -6.14 9.89
CA ILE A 206 1.59 -7.34 9.37
C ILE A 206 2.88 -7.64 10.15
N ALA A 207 3.71 -6.63 10.37
CA ALA A 207 4.96 -6.79 11.10
C ALA A 207 4.75 -7.26 12.55
N LEU A 208 3.81 -6.63 13.27
CA LEU A 208 3.48 -7.01 14.65
C LEU A 208 2.82 -8.38 14.73
N ALA A 209 1.94 -8.72 13.81
CA ALA A 209 1.32 -10.04 13.72
C ALA A 209 2.37 -11.13 13.43
N ALA A 210 3.26 -10.89 12.46
CA ALA A 210 4.35 -11.80 12.13
C ALA A 210 5.32 -11.99 13.31
N GLN A 211 5.66 -10.92 14.03
CA GLN A 211 6.48 -10.97 15.22
C GLN A 211 5.83 -11.79 16.35
N ALA A 212 4.51 -11.63 16.57
CA ALA A 212 3.79 -12.42 17.57
C ALA A 212 3.82 -13.92 17.25
N LEU A 213 3.65 -14.28 15.97
CA LEU A 213 3.79 -15.66 15.51
C LEU A 213 5.22 -16.17 15.65
N ALA A 214 6.24 -15.34 15.34
CA ALA A 214 7.64 -15.68 15.48
C ALA A 214 8.02 -15.97 16.93
N GLN A 215 7.52 -15.17 17.86
CA GLN A 215 7.72 -15.36 19.30
C GLN A 215 7.14 -16.70 19.78
N ASP A 216 5.95 -17.10 19.31
CA ASP A 216 5.31 -18.38 19.62
C ASP A 216 6.09 -19.57 19.06
N LYS A 217 6.68 -19.41 17.87
CA LYS A 217 7.42 -20.49 17.16
C LYS A 217 8.91 -20.52 17.45
N GLY A 218 9.45 -19.60 18.22
CA GLY A 218 10.89 -19.50 18.48
C GLY A 218 11.72 -19.13 17.24
N VAL A 219 11.11 -18.43 16.28
CA VAL A 219 11.76 -17.87 15.08
C VAL A 219 12.30 -16.48 15.39
N ASP A 220 13.34 -16.01 14.66
CA ASP A 220 13.91 -14.70 14.88
C ASP A 220 12.89 -13.57 14.73
N CYS A 221 12.58 -12.91 15.84
CA CYS A 221 11.55 -11.87 15.90
C CYS A 221 11.93 -10.62 15.12
N TYR A 222 13.23 -10.25 15.09
CA TYR A 222 13.68 -9.04 14.41
C TYR A 222 13.56 -9.16 12.88
N SER A 223 14.10 -10.25 12.32
CA SER A 223 14.00 -10.51 10.88
C SER A 223 12.53 -10.65 10.45
N THR A 224 11.71 -11.34 11.25
CA THR A 224 10.29 -11.53 10.95
C THR A 224 9.51 -10.21 10.98
N PHE A 225 9.77 -9.36 11.99
CA PHE A 225 9.17 -8.02 12.07
C PHE A 225 9.59 -7.14 10.88
N THR A 226 10.89 -7.11 10.57
CA THR A 226 11.44 -6.29 9.51
C THR A 226 10.93 -6.75 8.13
N ALA A 227 10.89 -8.07 7.90
CA ALA A 227 10.29 -8.63 6.67
C ALA A 227 8.80 -8.28 6.55
N GLY A 228 8.04 -8.37 7.65
CA GLY A 228 6.65 -7.93 7.70
C GLY A 228 6.46 -6.47 7.34
N MET A 229 7.28 -5.57 7.93
CA MET A 229 7.27 -4.13 7.63
C MET A 229 7.54 -3.85 6.15
N LEU A 230 8.53 -4.51 5.56
CA LEU A 230 8.97 -4.27 4.19
C LEU A 230 8.19 -5.07 3.14
N SER A 231 7.32 -6.00 3.55
CA SER A 231 6.60 -6.89 2.64
C SER A 231 5.67 -6.18 1.64
N ASN A 232 5.31 -4.95 1.90
CA ASN A 232 4.48 -4.11 1.04
C ASN A 232 5.25 -2.96 0.37
N ILE A 233 6.60 -3.00 0.36
CA ILE A 233 7.41 -1.93 -0.25
C ILE A 233 7.14 -1.76 -1.75
N GLY A 234 6.81 -2.83 -2.47
CA GLY A 234 6.38 -2.78 -3.87
C GLY A 234 5.08 -2.01 -4.05
N GLN A 235 4.11 -2.15 -3.14
CA GLN A 235 2.88 -1.35 -3.18
C GLN A 235 3.17 0.14 -2.97
N LEU A 236 4.12 0.48 -2.10
CA LEU A 236 4.57 1.87 -1.91
C LEU A 236 5.20 2.42 -3.19
N ALA A 237 6.11 1.66 -3.81
CA ALA A 237 6.80 2.06 -5.03
C ALA A 237 5.80 2.29 -6.17
N ILE A 238 4.88 1.33 -6.38
CA ILE A 238 3.82 1.44 -7.39
C ILE A 238 2.97 2.67 -7.13
N THR A 239 2.51 2.88 -5.90
CA THR A 239 1.66 4.03 -5.56
C THR A 239 2.37 5.35 -5.83
N ARG A 240 3.62 5.51 -5.38
CA ARG A 240 4.40 6.75 -5.63
C ARG A 240 4.63 6.98 -7.11
N CYS A 241 5.10 5.96 -7.82
CA CYS A 241 5.39 6.03 -9.24
C CYS A 241 4.12 6.33 -10.06
N PHE A 242 3.02 5.60 -9.78
CA PHE A 242 1.75 5.79 -10.46
C PHE A 242 1.24 7.22 -10.32
N LEU A 243 1.14 7.72 -9.09
CA LEU A 243 0.60 9.07 -8.84
C LEU A 243 1.46 10.16 -9.45
N ALA A 244 2.79 10.04 -9.38
CA ALA A 244 3.71 10.99 -9.99
C ALA A 244 3.56 10.99 -11.51
N THR A 245 3.67 9.81 -12.15
CA THR A 245 3.58 9.66 -13.60
C THR A 245 2.23 10.11 -14.14
N TYR A 246 1.14 9.71 -13.48
CA TYR A 246 -0.21 10.13 -13.85
C TYR A 246 -0.36 11.65 -13.84
N ASN A 247 0.05 12.29 -12.74
CA ASN A 247 -0.06 13.73 -12.58
C ASN A 247 0.78 14.50 -13.61
N ASP A 248 1.99 14.02 -13.90
CA ASP A 248 2.88 14.67 -14.87
C ASP A 248 2.33 14.55 -16.30
N MET A 249 1.85 13.36 -16.68
CA MET A 249 1.22 13.15 -17.98
C MET A 249 -0.08 13.93 -18.13
N TYR A 250 -0.91 13.97 -17.08
CA TYR A 250 -2.14 14.75 -17.06
C TYR A 250 -1.88 16.25 -17.28
N LYS A 251 -0.90 16.81 -16.57
CA LYS A 251 -0.49 18.21 -16.75
C LYS A 251 0.05 18.47 -18.14
N ALA A 252 0.86 17.56 -18.70
CA ALA A 252 1.40 17.67 -20.05
C ALA A 252 0.27 17.70 -21.09
N LYS A 253 -0.69 16.76 -21.01
CA LYS A 253 -1.85 16.70 -21.93
C LYS A 253 -2.75 17.92 -21.83
N LEU A 254 -3.00 18.45 -20.62
CA LEU A 254 -3.74 19.70 -20.46
C LEU A 254 -3.03 20.88 -21.12
N ARG A 255 -1.71 20.95 -20.98
CA ARG A 255 -0.90 22.01 -21.61
C ARG A 255 -0.94 21.89 -23.14
N GLU A 256 -0.75 20.70 -23.69
CA GLU A 256 -0.83 20.44 -25.14
C GLU A 256 -2.20 20.87 -25.71
N ALA A 257 -3.31 20.47 -25.05
CA ALA A 257 -4.66 20.89 -25.46
C ALA A 257 -4.86 22.40 -25.41
N TYR A 258 -4.33 23.07 -24.38
CA TYR A 258 -4.42 24.52 -24.23
C TYR A 258 -3.62 25.25 -25.32
N GLU A 259 -2.37 24.84 -25.58
CA GLU A 259 -1.49 25.42 -26.62
C GLU A 259 -2.05 25.20 -28.03
N ALA A 260 -2.63 24.04 -28.29
CA ALA A 260 -3.33 23.72 -29.54
C ALA A 260 -4.68 24.44 -29.68
N LYS A 261 -5.14 25.15 -28.66
CA LYS A 261 -6.46 25.82 -28.59
C LYS A 261 -7.63 24.85 -28.81
N ASP A 262 -7.44 23.55 -28.53
CA ASP A 262 -8.48 22.53 -28.59
C ASP A 262 -9.34 22.57 -27.32
N LYS A 263 -10.36 23.43 -27.36
CA LYS A 263 -11.30 23.60 -26.25
C LYS A 263 -12.06 22.32 -25.93
N ARG A 264 -12.35 21.49 -26.93
CA ARG A 264 -13.12 20.24 -26.74
C ARG A 264 -12.30 19.24 -25.96
N LEU A 265 -11.06 19.00 -26.39
CA LEU A 265 -10.12 18.12 -25.69
C LEU A 265 -9.81 18.62 -24.28
N TYR A 266 -9.54 19.92 -24.13
CA TYR A 266 -9.27 20.54 -22.82
C TYR A 266 -10.43 20.31 -21.83
N ASN A 267 -11.67 20.58 -22.25
CA ASN A 267 -12.86 20.38 -21.41
C ASN A 267 -13.09 18.91 -21.01
N ILE A 268 -12.69 17.97 -21.85
CA ILE A 268 -12.77 16.55 -21.53
C ILE A 268 -11.68 16.20 -20.50
N LEU A 269 -10.44 16.60 -20.76
CA LEU A 269 -9.32 16.32 -19.87
C LEU A 269 -9.55 16.89 -18.46
N THR A 270 -10.15 18.07 -18.32
CA THR A 270 -10.48 18.63 -16.98
C THR A 270 -11.48 17.81 -16.18
N LYS A 271 -12.19 16.88 -16.81
CA LYS A 271 -13.16 15.97 -16.18
C LYS A 271 -12.63 14.55 -16.03
N VAL A 272 -11.36 14.30 -16.37
CA VAL A 272 -10.73 12.99 -16.22
C VAL A 272 -10.28 12.82 -14.78
N ASP A 273 -10.81 11.80 -14.12
CA ASP A 273 -10.40 11.39 -12.78
C ASP A 273 -9.28 10.35 -12.84
N ASN A 274 -8.49 10.26 -11.79
CA ASN A 274 -7.54 9.14 -11.64
C ASN A 274 -8.31 7.82 -11.61
N SER A 275 -7.95 6.90 -12.52
CA SER A 275 -8.58 5.57 -12.57
C SER A 275 -8.05 4.67 -11.44
N PRO A 276 -8.89 4.34 -10.45
CA PRO A 276 -8.53 3.37 -9.41
C PRO A 276 -8.33 1.96 -9.99
N GLU A 277 -8.99 1.63 -11.12
CA GLU A 277 -8.85 0.35 -11.81
C GLU A 277 -7.44 0.17 -12.38
N LEU A 278 -6.88 1.22 -12.99
CA LEU A 278 -5.53 1.18 -13.53
C LEU A 278 -4.49 1.02 -12.41
N LEU A 279 -4.67 1.72 -11.30
CA LEU A 279 -3.81 1.55 -10.13
C LEU A 279 -3.94 0.15 -9.53
N LEU A 280 -5.17 -0.37 -9.39
CA LEU A 280 -5.45 -1.71 -8.89
C LEU A 280 -4.76 -2.78 -9.74
N GLU A 281 -4.87 -2.67 -11.07
CA GLU A 281 -4.21 -3.58 -12.03
C GLU A 281 -2.71 -3.66 -11.75
N GLN A 282 -2.03 -2.52 -11.62
CA GLN A 282 -0.59 -2.48 -11.37
C GLN A 282 -0.22 -3.04 -9.99
N LEU A 283 -1.02 -2.74 -8.97
CA LEU A 283 -0.81 -3.27 -7.62
C LEU A 283 -0.94 -4.79 -7.57
N ILE A 284 -1.92 -5.38 -8.27
CA ILE A 284 -2.11 -6.83 -8.32
C ILE A 284 -0.98 -7.51 -9.07
N LEU A 285 -0.65 -6.99 -10.25
CA LEU A 285 0.30 -7.65 -11.14
C LEU A 285 1.75 -7.60 -10.65
N ARG A 286 2.16 -6.49 -10.01
CA ARG A 286 3.58 -6.21 -9.81
C ARG A 286 4.03 -6.05 -8.36
N SER A 287 3.11 -5.91 -7.36
CA SER A 287 3.51 -5.57 -5.98
C SER A 287 4.50 -6.55 -5.37
N SER A 288 4.24 -7.85 -5.49
CA SER A 288 5.09 -8.87 -4.85
C SER A 288 6.46 -8.93 -5.50
N GLN A 289 6.52 -8.95 -6.85
CA GLN A 289 7.77 -8.96 -7.60
C GLN A 289 8.61 -7.72 -7.30
N LEU A 290 8.01 -6.52 -7.36
CA LEU A 290 8.73 -5.28 -7.05
C LEU A 290 9.18 -5.22 -5.59
N SER A 291 8.46 -5.85 -4.66
CA SER A 291 8.95 -5.96 -3.28
C SER A 291 10.23 -6.78 -3.20
N ALA A 292 10.29 -7.93 -3.87
CA ALA A 292 11.49 -8.77 -3.92
C ALA A 292 12.66 -8.04 -4.61
N ASP A 293 12.41 -7.46 -5.79
CA ASP A 293 13.41 -6.73 -6.57
C ASP A 293 14.02 -5.53 -5.82
N LEU A 294 13.20 -4.75 -5.12
CA LEU A 294 13.66 -3.60 -4.35
C LEU A 294 14.46 -4.01 -3.12
N ILE A 295 14.09 -5.12 -2.47
CA ILE A 295 14.85 -5.66 -1.35
C ILE A 295 16.17 -6.27 -1.82
N GLU A 296 16.22 -6.90 -2.99
CA GLU A 296 17.46 -7.38 -3.58
C GLU A 296 18.48 -6.25 -3.79
N LEU A 297 18.02 -5.08 -4.25
CA LEU A 297 18.88 -3.89 -4.42
C LEU A 297 19.44 -3.33 -3.10
N MET A 298 18.84 -3.68 -1.96
CA MET A 298 19.35 -3.30 -0.64
C MET A 298 20.59 -4.07 -0.20
N ASN A 299 20.93 -5.17 -0.90
CA ASN A 299 22.13 -5.98 -0.71
C ASN A 299 22.35 -6.42 0.74
N PHE A 300 21.34 -7.03 1.36
CA PHE A 300 21.48 -7.63 2.68
C PHE A 300 22.35 -8.90 2.63
N ASP A 301 23.45 -8.91 3.37
CA ASP A 301 24.37 -10.06 3.41
C ASP A 301 23.92 -11.15 4.40
N ARG A 302 23.40 -10.75 5.55
CA ARG A 302 23.09 -11.65 6.67
C ARG A 302 21.63 -11.60 7.11
N LEU A 303 20.99 -10.45 6.97
CA LEU A 303 19.58 -10.30 7.30
C LEU A 303 18.71 -11.02 6.24
N PRO A 304 17.98 -12.10 6.57
CA PRO A 304 17.40 -13.02 5.59
C PRO A 304 16.10 -12.48 4.95
N ILE A 305 16.00 -11.17 4.74
CA ILE A 305 14.78 -10.54 4.20
C ILE A 305 14.66 -10.76 2.70
N THR A 306 15.77 -10.79 1.97
CA THR A 306 15.77 -11.02 0.52
C THR A 306 15.12 -12.35 0.18
N GLU A 307 15.57 -13.45 0.80
CA GLU A 307 14.98 -14.78 0.64
C GLU A 307 13.48 -14.77 0.97
N VAL A 308 13.10 -14.13 2.09
CA VAL A 308 11.71 -14.05 2.53
C VAL A 308 10.82 -13.36 1.50
N LEU A 309 11.26 -12.25 0.91
CA LEU A 309 10.48 -11.51 -0.08
C LEU A 309 10.42 -12.25 -1.43
N PHE A 310 11.48 -12.96 -1.82
CA PHE A 310 11.46 -13.85 -2.97
C PHE A 310 10.48 -15.02 -2.77
N ASP A 311 10.47 -15.65 -1.61
CA ASP A 311 9.50 -16.68 -1.26
C ASP A 311 8.06 -16.16 -1.38
N LEU A 312 7.77 -14.98 -0.83
CA LEU A 312 6.45 -14.35 -0.90
C LEU A 312 6.03 -13.97 -2.33
N ALA A 313 6.98 -13.70 -3.21
CA ALA A 313 6.72 -13.29 -4.59
C ALA A 313 6.55 -14.46 -5.55
N TYR A 314 7.32 -15.56 -5.36
CA TYR A 314 7.47 -16.59 -6.39
C TYR A 314 7.11 -18.02 -5.92
N SER A 315 6.91 -18.25 -4.61
CA SER A 315 6.56 -19.60 -4.15
C SER A 315 5.07 -19.91 -4.33
N ASP A 316 4.77 -20.96 -5.04
CA ASP A 316 3.40 -21.47 -5.26
C ASP A 316 2.80 -22.16 -4.03
N ASN A 317 3.64 -22.56 -3.07
CA ASN A 317 3.22 -23.35 -1.93
C ASN A 317 3.89 -22.85 -0.65
N ILE A 318 3.08 -22.48 0.33
CA ILE A 318 3.56 -21.98 1.62
C ILE A 318 4.52 -22.96 2.34
N LYS A 319 4.37 -24.26 2.15
CA LYS A 319 5.23 -25.28 2.79
C LYS A 319 6.67 -25.28 2.25
N LYS A 320 6.89 -24.70 1.06
CA LYS A 320 8.21 -24.57 0.44
C LYS A 320 8.93 -23.29 0.85
N MET A 321 8.20 -22.34 1.41
CA MET A 321 8.76 -21.06 1.87
C MET A 321 9.61 -21.23 3.11
N SER A 322 10.56 -20.35 3.31
CA SER A 322 11.33 -20.21 4.56
C SER A 322 10.40 -19.98 5.77
N PRO A 323 10.81 -20.39 6.97
CA PRO A 323 9.97 -20.24 8.18
C PRO A 323 9.48 -18.80 8.38
N ILE A 324 10.33 -17.80 8.15
CA ILE A 324 9.97 -16.39 8.27
C ILE A 324 8.91 -15.99 7.22
N ALA A 325 9.09 -16.42 5.96
CA ALA A 325 8.13 -16.12 4.89
C ALA A 325 6.76 -16.72 5.18
N GLN A 326 6.69 -17.94 5.72
CA GLN A 326 5.43 -18.56 6.13
C GLN A 326 4.72 -17.71 7.19
N LEU A 327 5.44 -17.21 8.20
CA LEU A 327 4.85 -16.37 9.26
C LEU A 327 4.36 -15.03 8.72
N VAL A 328 5.12 -14.41 7.82
CA VAL A 328 4.69 -13.16 7.15
C VAL A 328 3.47 -13.39 6.25
N ALA A 329 3.41 -14.50 5.50
CA ALA A 329 2.23 -14.85 4.69
C ALA A 329 0.98 -15.04 5.56
N LYS A 330 1.09 -15.74 6.70
CA LYS A 330 0.00 -15.91 7.67
C LYS A 330 -0.44 -14.57 8.27
N ALA A 331 0.51 -13.71 8.61
CA ALA A 331 0.23 -12.37 9.12
C ALA A 331 -0.52 -11.50 8.08
N LYS A 332 -0.08 -11.53 6.82
CA LYS A 332 -0.76 -10.82 5.71
C LYS A 332 -2.20 -11.32 5.54
N ALA A 333 -2.41 -12.63 5.53
CA ALA A 333 -3.74 -13.21 5.42
C ALA A 333 -4.65 -12.80 6.60
N TYR A 334 -4.12 -12.79 7.82
CA TYR A 334 -4.86 -12.36 9.01
C TYR A 334 -5.22 -10.86 8.97
N VAL A 335 -4.31 -9.99 8.57
CA VAL A 335 -4.56 -8.55 8.44
C VAL A 335 -5.59 -8.27 7.35
N ASN A 336 -5.50 -8.94 6.19
CA ASN A 336 -6.50 -8.85 5.13
C ASN A 336 -7.88 -9.31 5.62
N TYR A 337 -7.95 -10.46 6.31
CA TYR A 337 -9.18 -10.94 6.95
C TYR A 337 -9.79 -9.86 7.86
N ARG A 338 -8.98 -9.30 8.78
CA ARG A 338 -9.44 -8.31 9.75
C ARG A 338 -9.98 -7.04 9.06
N ASN A 339 -9.27 -6.55 8.06
CA ASN A 339 -9.64 -5.33 7.34
C ASN A 339 -10.93 -5.53 6.52
N LEU A 340 -11.03 -6.64 5.79
CA LEU A 340 -12.21 -6.94 4.97
C LEU A 340 -13.44 -7.31 5.82
N SER A 341 -13.26 -8.06 6.91
CA SER A 341 -14.38 -8.40 7.81
C SER A 341 -14.96 -7.18 8.51
N LYS A 342 -14.12 -6.19 8.85
CA LYS A 342 -14.58 -4.92 9.42
C LYS A 342 -15.54 -4.16 8.50
N GLU A 343 -15.35 -4.29 7.20
CA GLU A 343 -16.18 -3.64 6.18
C GLU A 343 -17.26 -4.58 5.60
N ASN A 344 -17.42 -5.79 6.17
CA ASN A 344 -18.35 -6.82 5.69
C ASN A 344 -18.12 -7.21 4.21
N LEU A 345 -16.85 -7.33 3.81
CA LEU A 345 -16.42 -7.66 2.46
C LEU A 345 -15.90 -9.10 2.33
N LEU A 346 -16.16 -9.97 3.30
CA LEU A 346 -15.84 -11.40 3.29
C LEU A 346 -17.03 -12.23 3.74
N THR A 347 -17.21 -13.40 3.12
CA THR A 347 -18.11 -14.45 3.59
C THR A 347 -17.36 -15.45 4.48
N ASP A 348 -18.10 -16.25 5.26
CA ASP A 348 -17.50 -17.28 6.13
C ASP A 348 -16.73 -18.34 5.32
N GLU A 349 -17.21 -18.68 4.13
CA GLU A 349 -16.55 -19.62 3.23
C GLU A 349 -15.23 -19.07 2.71
N GLU A 350 -15.18 -17.80 2.34
CA GLU A 350 -13.98 -17.10 1.89
C GLU A 350 -12.92 -17.00 3.00
N ILE A 351 -13.34 -16.80 4.25
CA ILE A 351 -12.43 -16.80 5.41
C ILE A 351 -11.75 -18.17 5.55
N ILE A 352 -12.49 -19.26 5.40
CA ILE A 352 -11.93 -20.61 5.46
C ILE A 352 -10.94 -20.84 4.33
N ILE A 353 -11.24 -20.41 3.11
CA ILE A 353 -10.35 -20.52 1.95
C ILE A 353 -9.06 -19.72 2.18
N LEU A 354 -9.19 -18.48 2.63
CA LEU A 354 -8.05 -17.59 2.91
C LEU A 354 -7.11 -18.18 3.95
N PHE A 355 -7.61 -18.71 5.06
CA PHE A 355 -6.78 -19.27 6.12
C PHE A 355 -6.17 -20.62 5.74
N LYS A 356 -6.88 -21.46 4.98
CA LYS A 356 -6.34 -22.69 4.43
C LYS A 356 -5.19 -22.46 3.47
N SER A 357 -5.26 -21.40 2.66
CA SER A 357 -4.22 -21.08 1.66
C SER A 357 -2.84 -20.84 2.30
N VAL A 358 -2.83 -20.30 3.52
CA VAL A 358 -1.61 -20.01 4.27
C VAL A 358 -1.37 -20.97 5.45
N ASN A 359 -2.13 -22.06 5.56
CA ASN A 359 -2.08 -23.01 6.69
C ASN A 359 -2.12 -22.32 8.06
N LEU A 360 -2.96 -21.29 8.21
CA LEU A 360 -3.18 -20.63 9.50
C LEU A 360 -4.00 -21.54 10.41
N THR A 361 -3.42 -21.96 11.53
CA THR A 361 -4.10 -22.83 12.51
C THR A 361 -5.03 -22.05 13.42
N LYS A 362 -5.98 -22.76 14.05
CA LYS A 362 -6.90 -22.16 15.05
C LYS A 362 -6.13 -21.56 16.24
N ALA A 363 -5.05 -22.20 16.67
CA ALA A 363 -4.21 -21.70 17.76
C ALA A 363 -3.52 -20.37 17.37
N GLU A 364 -2.91 -20.30 16.18
CA GLU A 364 -2.31 -19.08 15.65
C GLU A 364 -3.32 -17.95 15.46
N PHE A 365 -4.53 -18.28 14.97
CA PHE A 365 -5.61 -17.30 14.85
C PHE A 365 -6.01 -16.72 16.22
N LEU A 366 -6.18 -17.57 17.23
CA LEU A 366 -6.52 -17.10 18.59
C LEU A 366 -5.38 -16.28 19.22
N LEU A 367 -4.11 -16.63 18.96
CA LEU A 367 -2.95 -15.84 19.35
C LEU A 367 -3.01 -14.45 18.75
N LEU A 368 -3.20 -14.35 17.44
CA LEU A 368 -3.26 -13.07 16.72
C LEU A 368 -4.45 -12.21 17.16
N LYS A 369 -5.61 -12.84 17.45
CA LYS A 369 -6.79 -12.14 17.96
C LYS A 369 -6.56 -11.51 19.34
N LYS A 370 -5.71 -12.11 20.17
CA LYS A 370 -5.35 -11.60 21.52
C LYS A 370 -4.19 -10.60 21.46
N SER A 371 -3.38 -10.60 20.41
CA SER A 371 -2.22 -9.74 20.26
C SER A 371 -2.62 -8.33 19.84
N ASP A 372 -1.94 -7.32 20.43
CA ASP A 372 -2.06 -5.94 19.95
C ASP A 372 -1.17 -5.76 18.72
N ILE A 373 -1.78 -5.78 17.56
CA ILE A 373 -1.09 -5.63 16.28
C ILE A 373 -1.25 -4.23 15.65
N ASP A 374 -1.81 -3.30 16.39
CA ASP A 374 -2.04 -1.93 15.93
C ASP A 374 -1.08 -0.91 16.54
N HIS A 375 -0.48 -1.22 17.70
CA HIS A 375 0.34 -0.28 18.43
C HIS A 375 1.73 -0.84 18.70
N LEU A 376 2.75 -0.07 18.28
CA LEU A 376 4.13 -0.37 18.60
C LEU A 376 4.39 -0.06 20.12
N LYS A 377 4.73 -1.10 20.88
CA LYS A 377 5.04 -0.96 22.31
C LYS A 377 6.54 -0.90 22.53
N LEU A 378 7.04 0.25 22.95
CA LEU A 378 8.43 0.47 23.30
C LEU A 378 8.59 0.42 24.81
N LYS A 379 9.64 -0.24 25.30
CA LYS A 379 9.97 -0.36 26.72
C LYS A 379 11.18 0.53 27.01
N PHE A 380 10.97 1.69 27.61
CA PHE A 380 12.05 2.56 28.08
C PHE A 380 12.34 2.23 29.55
N ASN A 381 13.58 1.83 29.84
CA ASN A 381 14.06 1.54 31.18
C ASN A 381 14.35 2.83 31.96
#